data_330e6df6c23e3f773130db815431c308
#
_entry.id   330e6df6c23e3f773130db815431c308
#
_cell.length_a   1.000
_cell.length_b   1.000
_cell.length_c   1.000
_cell.angle_alpha   90.00
_cell.angle_beta   90.00
_cell.angle_gamma   90.00
#
_symmetry.space_group_name_H-M   'P 1'
#
loop_
_entity.id
_entity.type
_entity.pdbx_description
1 polymer ?
#
loop_
_entity_poly.entity_id
_entity_poly.type
_entity_poly.pdbx_seq_one_letter_code
_entity_poly.pdbx_strand_id
1 'polypeptide(L)'
;EDKNLSFDIEKNNSITNTTIGAIITNAKFTKSQMGKIASMSHNGFARTIKPVHTTLDGDSIYAMSVGNVNANLDAVGSIAAIVMGKAINSAIVNTKSAYGFKAYNDLIK
;
A
#
# COMPACT_ATOMS: atom_id res chain seq x y z
N GLU A 1 -13.86 1.15 -28.36
CA GLU A 1 -13.62 1.81 -27.07
C GLU A 1 -12.55 1.06 -26.28
N ASP A 2 -12.73 -0.23 -26.10
CA ASP A 2 -11.72 -1.04 -25.41
C ASP A 2 -10.38 -1.06 -26.15
N LYS A 3 -10.44 -1.01 -27.48
CA LYS A 3 -9.24 -0.92 -28.32
C LYS A 3 -8.47 0.36 -28.09
N ASN A 4 -9.16 1.48 -27.94
CA ASN A 4 -8.51 2.77 -27.68
C ASN A 4 -7.88 2.80 -26.30
N LEU A 5 -8.56 2.24 -25.30
CA LEU A 5 -8.04 2.14 -23.95
C LEU A 5 -6.79 1.26 -23.90
N SER A 6 -6.82 0.10 -24.55
CA SER A 6 -5.66 -0.80 -24.61
C SER A 6 -4.48 -0.16 -25.33
N PHE A 7 -4.74 0.57 -26.41
CA PHE A 7 -3.71 1.26 -27.18
C PHE A 7 -3.05 2.37 -26.35
N ASP A 8 -3.84 3.14 -25.61
CA ASP A 8 -3.32 4.20 -24.73
C ASP A 8 -2.46 3.63 -23.61
N ILE A 9 -2.88 2.52 -23.03
CA ILE A 9 -2.10 1.82 -22.00
C ILE A 9 -0.76 1.33 -22.58
N GLU A 10 -0.77 0.75 -23.76
CA GLU A 10 0.46 0.30 -24.42
C GLU A 10 1.42 1.44 -24.73
N LYS A 11 0.91 2.57 -25.21
CA LYS A 11 1.70 3.77 -25.47
C LYS A 11 2.36 4.31 -24.23
N ASN A 12 1.68 4.19 -23.10
CA ASN A 12 2.13 4.74 -21.82
C ASN A 12 2.71 3.65 -20.91
N ASN A 13 3.14 2.52 -21.46
CA ASN A 13 3.70 1.43 -20.67
C ASN A 13 4.99 1.79 -19.92
N SER A 14 5.64 2.88 -20.28
CA SER A 14 6.78 3.44 -19.55
C SER A 14 6.35 4.19 -18.29
N ILE A 15 5.05 4.53 -18.17
CA ILE A 15 4.51 5.19 -17.00
C ILE A 15 4.07 4.11 -16.02
N THR A 16 4.82 3.97 -14.95
CA THR A 16 4.50 3.02 -13.88
C THR A 16 4.12 3.77 -12.63
N ASN A 17 3.24 3.17 -11.85
CA ASN A 17 2.85 3.66 -10.54
C ASN A 17 3.44 2.75 -9.47
N THR A 18 3.77 3.30 -8.33
CA THR A 18 4.35 2.54 -7.25
C THR A 18 3.75 2.99 -5.93
N THR A 19 3.39 2.02 -5.09
CA THR A 19 3.05 2.26 -3.70
C THR A 19 3.99 1.43 -2.84
N ILE A 20 4.67 2.08 -1.91
CA ILE A 20 5.58 1.42 -0.98
C ILE A 20 5.04 1.59 0.43
N GLY A 21 4.90 0.47 1.12
CA GLY A 21 4.48 0.46 2.51
C GLY A 21 5.49 -0.25 3.41
N ALA A 22 5.41 0.03 4.68
CA ALA A 22 6.21 -0.65 5.70
C ALA A 22 5.34 -1.00 6.90
N ILE A 23 5.49 -2.23 7.38
CA ILE A 23 4.86 -2.70 8.62
C ILE A 23 5.97 -2.99 9.61
N ILE A 24 5.87 -2.41 10.80
CA ILE A 24 6.80 -2.68 11.90
C ILE A 24 5.98 -3.17 13.07
N THR A 25 6.37 -4.31 13.63
CA THR A 25 5.69 -4.91 14.77
C THR A 25 6.68 -5.32 15.85
N ASN A 26 6.26 -5.25 17.10
CA ASN A 26 7.02 -5.81 18.23
C ASN A 26 6.70 -7.29 18.47
N ALA A 27 5.81 -7.89 17.72
CA ALA A 27 5.54 -9.32 17.77
C ALA A 27 6.75 -10.09 17.22
N LYS A 28 7.04 -11.21 17.86
CA LYS A 28 8.17 -12.06 17.45
C LYS A 28 7.73 -13.02 16.36
N PHE A 29 8.26 -12.82 15.18
CA PHE A 29 8.02 -13.69 14.03
C PHE A 29 9.31 -13.99 13.27
N THR A 30 9.31 -15.12 12.60
CA THR A 30 10.40 -15.48 11.68
C THR A 30 10.32 -14.64 10.40
N LYS A 31 11.38 -14.65 9.61
CA LYS A 31 11.41 -13.98 8.31
C LYS A 31 10.25 -14.45 7.40
N SER A 32 10.01 -15.75 7.36
CA SER A 32 8.95 -16.35 6.57
C SER A 32 7.56 -15.87 7.04
N GLN A 33 7.33 -15.81 8.34
CA GLN A 33 6.09 -15.29 8.91
C GLN A 33 5.91 -13.80 8.61
N MET A 34 6.97 -13.01 8.66
CA MET A 34 6.91 -11.59 8.30
C MET A 34 6.59 -11.40 6.83
N GLY A 35 7.06 -12.30 5.94
CA GLY A 35 6.65 -12.32 4.55
C GLY A 35 5.15 -12.51 4.39
N LYS A 36 4.54 -13.37 5.21
CA LYS A 36 3.08 -13.57 5.22
C LYS A 36 2.35 -12.32 5.69
N ILE A 37 2.85 -11.66 6.73
CA ILE A 37 2.28 -10.40 7.21
C ILE A 37 2.34 -9.31 6.13
N ALA A 38 3.46 -9.19 5.43
CA ALA A 38 3.57 -8.26 4.31
C ALA A 38 2.53 -8.57 3.23
N SER A 39 2.35 -9.83 2.88
CA SER A 39 1.34 -10.26 1.92
C SER A 39 -0.08 -9.89 2.37
N MET A 40 -0.43 -10.17 3.63
CA MET A 40 -1.75 -9.83 4.18
C MET A 40 -1.98 -8.32 4.22
N SER A 41 -0.93 -7.54 4.45
CA SER A 41 -1.01 -6.07 4.50
C SER A 41 -1.40 -5.45 3.16
N HIS A 42 -1.17 -6.12 2.03
CA HIS A 42 -1.63 -5.71 0.71
C HIS A 42 -3.16 -5.58 0.63
N ASN A 43 -3.90 -6.26 1.50
CA ASN A 43 -5.34 -6.07 1.59
C ASN A 43 -5.70 -4.63 2.00
N GLY A 44 -4.84 -3.97 2.76
CA GLY A 44 -4.99 -2.55 3.08
C GLY A 44 -4.90 -1.67 1.83
N PHE A 45 -3.97 -1.98 0.93
CA PHE A 45 -3.87 -1.31 -0.38
C PHE A 45 -5.15 -1.53 -1.20
N ALA A 46 -5.60 -2.78 -1.29
CA ALA A 46 -6.78 -3.12 -2.08
C ALA A 46 -8.06 -2.45 -1.58
N ARG A 47 -8.17 -2.19 -0.29
CA ARG A 47 -9.34 -1.55 0.32
C ARG A 47 -9.34 -0.04 0.17
N THR A 48 -8.21 0.59 -0.13
CA THR A 48 -8.04 2.05 -0.10
C THR A 48 -7.59 2.65 -1.42
N ILE A 49 -6.95 1.90 -2.27
CA ILE A 49 -6.41 2.37 -3.55
C ILE A 49 -7.11 1.63 -4.69
N LYS A 50 -7.66 2.37 -5.64
CA LYS A 50 -8.41 1.78 -6.77
C LYS A 50 -8.01 2.47 -8.09
N PRO A 51 -7.46 1.71 -9.06
CA PRO A 51 -7.00 0.34 -8.95
C PRO A 51 -5.66 0.25 -8.21
N VAL A 52 -5.29 -0.96 -7.82
CA VAL A 52 -4.01 -1.21 -7.16
C VAL A 52 -3.48 -2.59 -7.57
N HIS A 53 -2.18 -2.76 -7.47
CA HIS A 53 -1.50 -4.04 -7.71
C HIS A 53 -1.79 -4.62 -9.10
N THR A 54 -1.88 -3.73 -10.09
CA THR A 54 -2.02 -4.12 -11.50
C THR A 54 -0.67 -4.49 -12.08
N THR A 55 -0.65 -4.93 -13.33
CA THR A 55 0.61 -5.27 -14.02
C THR A 55 1.53 -4.06 -14.24
N LEU A 56 0.98 -2.84 -14.11
CA LEU A 56 1.74 -1.59 -14.26
C LEU A 56 2.23 -1.03 -12.92
N ASP A 57 1.80 -1.60 -11.80
CA ASP A 57 2.13 -1.11 -10.48
C ASP A 57 3.33 -1.87 -9.89
N GLY A 58 4.27 -1.12 -9.35
CA GLY A 58 5.42 -1.66 -8.64
C GLY A 58 5.22 -1.67 -7.12
N ASP A 59 4.06 -2.14 -6.66
CA ASP A 59 3.68 -2.08 -5.25
C ASP A 59 4.51 -3.04 -4.39
N SER A 60 4.99 -2.55 -3.27
CA SER A 60 5.81 -3.31 -2.35
C SER A 60 5.49 -3.00 -0.90
N ILE A 61 5.46 -4.01 -0.06
CA ILE A 61 5.37 -3.85 1.39
C ILE A 61 6.52 -4.59 2.04
N TYR A 62 7.23 -3.89 2.91
CA TYR A 62 8.30 -4.44 3.74
C TYR A 62 7.79 -4.59 5.15
N ALA A 63 8.01 -5.75 5.76
CA ALA A 63 7.54 -6.04 7.11
C ALA A 63 8.71 -6.43 8.00
N MET A 64 8.77 -5.84 9.20
CA MET A 64 9.88 -5.99 10.12
C MET A 64 9.37 -6.32 11.52
N SER A 65 9.97 -7.35 12.13
CA SER A 65 9.74 -7.71 13.52
C SER A 65 10.90 -7.18 14.37
N VAL A 66 10.60 -6.33 15.35
CA VAL A 66 11.60 -5.66 16.17
C VAL A 66 11.46 -5.97 17.65
N GLY A 67 10.70 -6.97 18.02
CA GLY A 67 10.42 -7.28 19.42
C GLY A 67 10.30 -8.77 19.73
N ASN A 68 9.81 -9.05 20.93
CA ASN A 68 9.72 -10.40 21.47
C ASN A 68 8.31 -10.76 21.94
N VAL A 69 7.30 -9.99 21.57
CA VAL A 69 5.93 -10.25 22.02
C VAL A 69 5.37 -11.46 21.29
N ASN A 70 4.85 -12.41 22.03
CA ASN A 70 4.16 -13.55 21.44
C ASN A 70 2.78 -13.11 20.95
N ALA A 71 2.47 -13.41 19.69
CA ALA A 71 1.19 -13.05 19.09
C ALA A 71 0.81 -14.05 18.02
N ASN A 72 -0.49 -14.09 17.70
CA ASN A 72 -1.00 -14.93 16.64
C ASN A 72 -0.73 -14.28 15.28
N LEU A 73 -0.17 -15.05 14.36
CA LEU A 73 0.23 -14.56 13.04
C LEU A 73 -0.96 -13.97 12.26
N ASP A 74 -2.08 -14.68 12.22
CA ASP A 74 -3.25 -14.25 11.45
C ASP A 74 -3.89 -13.01 12.06
N ALA A 75 -3.91 -12.91 13.40
CA ALA A 75 -4.41 -11.74 14.08
C ALA A 75 -3.56 -10.50 13.75
N VAL A 76 -2.25 -10.62 13.83
CA VAL A 76 -1.33 -9.52 13.51
C VAL A 76 -1.43 -9.14 12.04
N GLY A 77 -1.49 -10.10 11.14
CA GLY A 77 -1.63 -9.82 9.71
C GLY A 77 -2.94 -9.13 9.37
N SER A 78 -4.04 -9.52 10.02
CA SER A 78 -5.34 -8.87 9.83
C SER A 78 -5.34 -7.43 10.33
N ILE A 79 -4.74 -7.19 11.50
CA ILE A 79 -4.57 -5.84 12.04
C ILE A 79 -3.66 -5.01 11.14
N ALA A 80 -2.59 -5.60 10.64
CA ALA A 80 -1.65 -4.92 9.73
C ALA A 80 -2.36 -4.41 8.46
N ALA A 81 -3.29 -5.18 7.90
CA ALA A 81 -4.09 -4.74 6.76
C ALA A 81 -4.96 -3.52 7.11
N ILE A 82 -5.58 -3.53 8.28
CA ILE A 82 -6.41 -2.40 8.77
C ILE A 82 -5.56 -1.16 8.99
N VAL A 83 -4.43 -1.32 9.66
CA VAL A 83 -3.51 -0.21 9.97
C VAL A 83 -2.92 0.35 8.67
N MET A 84 -2.58 -0.50 7.71
CA MET A 84 -2.09 -0.05 6.41
C MET A 84 -3.13 0.82 5.69
N GLY A 85 -4.40 0.41 5.68
CA GLY A 85 -5.46 1.21 5.10
C GLY A 85 -5.61 2.57 5.79
N LYS A 86 -5.54 2.60 7.11
CA LYS A 86 -5.57 3.85 7.88
C LYS A 86 -4.37 4.74 7.58
N ALA A 87 -3.19 4.16 7.44
CA ALA A 87 -1.96 4.90 7.11
C ALA A 87 -2.08 5.58 5.74
N ILE A 88 -2.62 4.89 4.75
CA ILE A 88 -2.83 5.44 3.40
C ILE A 88 -3.79 6.63 3.46
N ASN A 89 -4.93 6.47 4.12
CA ASN A 89 -5.90 7.55 4.26
C ASN A 89 -5.31 8.74 5.01
N SER A 90 -4.55 8.49 6.07
CA SER A 90 -3.86 9.53 6.83
C SER A 90 -2.83 10.27 5.97
N ALA A 91 -2.07 9.55 5.14
CA ALA A 91 -1.09 10.15 4.25
C ALA A 91 -1.75 11.11 3.25
N ILE A 92 -2.87 10.70 2.66
CA ILE A 92 -3.61 11.53 1.69
C ILE A 92 -4.18 12.77 2.36
N VAL A 93 -4.81 12.63 3.52
CA VAL A 93 -5.44 13.74 4.23
C VAL A 93 -4.41 14.74 4.76
N ASN A 94 -3.24 14.29 5.16
CA ASN A 94 -2.21 15.13 5.79
C ASN A 94 -1.13 15.63 4.83
N THR A 95 -1.12 15.18 3.59
CA THR A 95 -0.15 15.63 2.59
C THR A 95 -0.46 17.07 2.16
N LYS A 96 0.58 17.84 1.96
CA LYS A 96 0.49 19.22 1.45
C LYS A 96 0.79 19.25 -0.03
N SER A 97 0.16 20.19 -0.75
CA SER A 97 0.45 20.44 -2.16
C SER A 97 1.92 20.83 -2.34
N ALA A 98 2.55 20.29 -3.37
CA ALA A 98 3.95 20.56 -3.68
C ALA A 98 4.23 20.35 -5.17
N TYR A 99 5.23 21.04 -5.68
CA TYR A 99 5.74 20.88 -7.05
C TYR A 99 4.66 20.97 -8.14
N GLY A 100 3.62 21.80 -7.93
CA GLY A 100 2.52 21.94 -8.87
C GLY A 100 1.41 20.88 -8.74
N PHE A 101 1.56 19.92 -7.84
CA PHE A 101 0.55 18.91 -7.57
C PHE A 101 -0.27 19.30 -6.36
N LYS A 102 -1.60 19.26 -6.50
CA LYS A 102 -2.52 19.62 -5.43
C LYS A 102 -2.78 18.44 -4.50
N ALA A 103 -2.72 18.70 -3.20
CA ALA A 103 -3.11 17.73 -2.18
C ALA A 103 -4.63 17.72 -1.99
N TYR A 104 -5.13 16.68 -1.33
CA TYR A 104 -6.56 16.47 -1.08
C TYR A 104 -7.23 17.70 -0.48
N ASN A 105 -6.63 18.32 0.54
CA ASN A 105 -7.22 19.48 1.22
C ASN A 105 -7.37 20.71 0.32
N ASP A 106 -6.53 20.83 -0.70
CA ASP A 106 -6.60 21.94 -1.66
C ASP A 106 -7.61 21.68 -2.77
N LEU A 107 -7.98 20.43 -3.00
CA LEU A 107 -8.98 20.06 -4.00
C LEU A 107 -10.41 20.22 -3.51
N ILE A 108 -10.64 20.12 -2.20
CA ILE A 108 -12.00 20.17 -1.60
C ILE A 108 -12.40 21.54 -1.12
N LYS A 109 -11.55 22.54 -1.29
CA LYS A 109 -11.84 23.94 -0.90
C LYS A 109 -12.78 24.64 -1.87
#